data_8e0653280442a07ac223ce049bc0b375
#
_entry.id   8e0653280442a07ac223ce049bc0b375
#
_cell.length_a   1.000
_cell.length_b   1.000
_cell.length_c   1.000
_cell.angle_alpha   90.00
_cell.angle_beta   90.00
_cell.angle_gamma   90.00
#
_symmetry.space_group_name_H-M   'P 1'
#
loop_
_entity.id
_entity.type
_entity.pdbx_description
1 polymer ?
#
loop_
_entity_poly.entity_id
_entity_poly.type
_entity_poly.pdbx_seq_one_letter_code
_entity_poly.pdbx_strand_id
1 'polypeptide(L)'
;FSNIAFRGNDGYETLEAYNKKIETRTDGETDTRTITGSPEKLASATMEGFTVTEDMLGNYSQTTSGKSAYSVESGDDRCTLHLVPEKRTSEVIAVIRVEGLNNVRSAICRLDGISESIFLATGKASGQSVAQEFPLSHPVFDEGSPFNGTLTGTFNVFGIDFTQSHRLHLEAQLVDGKTVFEGDYDNVRVTEKDNGEGVITIYVEATTDKIPDVKPEGGSNSGFDVDVDGWGDEVDTDIPIE
;
A
#
# COMPACT_ATOMS: atom_id res chain seq x y z
N PHE A 1 -5.06 -5.27 15.37
CA PHE A 1 -4.79 -5.15 13.93
C PHE A 1 -6.03 -5.52 13.11
N SER A 2 -6.36 -4.69 12.12
CA SER A 2 -7.52 -4.91 11.23
C SER A 2 -7.17 -5.84 10.06
N ASN A 3 -5.94 -5.77 9.58
CA ASN A 3 -5.48 -6.50 8.40
C ASN A 3 -4.46 -7.60 8.72
N ILE A 4 -3.83 -7.58 9.88
CA ILE A 4 -2.83 -8.56 10.32
C ILE A 4 -3.48 -9.60 11.24
N ALA A 5 -3.09 -10.87 11.06
CA ALA A 5 -3.32 -11.96 11.99
C ALA A 5 -2.04 -12.76 12.19
N PHE A 6 -2.05 -13.66 13.17
CA PHE A 6 -0.88 -14.46 13.56
C PHE A 6 -1.20 -15.93 13.45
N ARG A 7 -0.20 -16.73 13.04
CA ARG A 7 -0.26 -18.20 12.97
C ARG A 7 1.07 -18.82 13.36
N GLY A 8 1.13 -20.13 13.52
CA GLY A 8 2.37 -20.87 13.82
C GLY A 8 2.87 -20.67 15.25
N ASN A 9 1.96 -20.68 16.22
CA ASN A 9 2.27 -20.48 17.64
C ASN A 9 2.83 -21.75 18.34
N ASP A 10 3.14 -22.81 17.59
CA ASP A 10 3.69 -24.05 18.13
C ASP A 10 5.18 -23.95 18.48
N GLY A 11 5.85 -22.90 18.07
CA GLY A 11 7.26 -22.65 18.32
C GLY A 11 7.70 -21.21 18.03
N TYR A 12 8.79 -20.81 18.67
CA TYR A 12 9.35 -19.47 18.53
C TYR A 12 9.64 -19.08 17.05
N GLU A 13 10.24 -20.01 16.27
CA GLU A 13 10.63 -19.74 14.89
C GLU A 13 9.45 -19.81 13.91
N THR A 14 8.33 -20.40 14.31
CA THR A 14 7.16 -20.60 13.45
C THR A 14 6.13 -19.50 13.57
N LEU A 15 6.27 -18.60 14.55
CA LEU A 15 5.35 -17.49 14.75
C LEU A 15 5.42 -16.50 13.58
N GLU A 16 4.34 -16.41 12.85
CA GLU A 16 4.21 -15.68 11.60
C GLU A 16 3.07 -14.67 11.67
N ALA A 17 3.34 -13.43 11.25
CA ALA A 17 2.31 -12.44 10.99
C ALA A 17 1.94 -12.50 9.50
N TYR A 18 0.66 -12.58 9.19
CA TYR A 18 0.18 -12.66 7.81
C TYR A 18 -0.97 -11.68 7.57
N ASN A 19 -1.16 -11.32 6.30
CA ASN A 19 -2.30 -10.50 5.89
C ASN A 19 -3.55 -11.37 5.76
N LYS A 20 -4.63 -11.01 6.49
CA LYS A 20 -5.88 -11.78 6.47
C LYS A 20 -6.86 -11.32 5.39
N LYS A 21 -6.58 -10.20 4.70
CA LYS A 21 -7.40 -9.69 3.59
C LYS A 21 -6.78 -10.07 2.25
N ILE A 22 -6.78 -11.36 1.95
CA ILE A 22 -6.32 -11.88 0.67
C ILE A 22 -7.54 -12.42 -0.06
N GLU A 23 -7.76 -11.92 -1.27
CA GLU A 23 -8.80 -12.35 -2.19
C GLU A 23 -8.18 -12.89 -3.46
N THR A 24 -8.93 -13.68 -4.21
CA THR A 24 -8.54 -14.06 -5.57
C THR A 24 -9.17 -13.06 -6.53
N ARG A 25 -8.32 -12.41 -7.31
CA ARG A 25 -8.72 -11.54 -8.41
C ARG A 25 -8.48 -12.27 -9.72
N THR A 26 -9.47 -12.24 -10.60
CA THR A 26 -9.39 -12.86 -11.93
C THR A 26 -9.21 -11.75 -12.96
N ASP A 27 -8.04 -11.72 -13.60
CA ASP A 27 -7.72 -10.80 -14.69
C ASP A 27 -7.65 -11.63 -15.98
N GLY A 28 -8.70 -11.54 -16.78
CA GLY A 28 -8.86 -12.40 -17.97
C GLY A 28 -8.91 -13.88 -17.57
N GLU A 29 -7.90 -14.68 -17.96
CA GLU A 29 -7.79 -16.10 -17.65
C GLU A 29 -6.88 -16.42 -16.43
N THR A 30 -6.35 -15.40 -15.76
CA THR A 30 -5.36 -15.58 -14.69
C THR A 30 -5.93 -15.21 -13.33
N ASP A 31 -5.89 -16.16 -12.42
CA ASP A 31 -6.24 -15.94 -11.02
C ASP A 31 -5.00 -15.48 -10.24
N THR A 32 -5.11 -14.32 -9.59
CA THR A 32 -4.04 -13.75 -8.76
C THR A 32 -4.51 -13.59 -7.32
N ARG A 33 -3.76 -14.14 -6.37
CA ARG A 33 -3.98 -13.90 -4.95
C ARG A 33 -3.56 -12.47 -4.63
N THR A 34 -4.51 -11.67 -4.17
CA THR A 34 -4.33 -10.23 -3.99
C THR A 34 -4.67 -9.80 -2.57
N ILE A 35 -3.75 -9.08 -1.95
CA ILE A 35 -3.98 -8.39 -0.68
C ILE A 35 -4.81 -7.13 -0.98
N THR A 36 -6.02 -7.04 -0.41
CA THR A 36 -6.94 -5.90 -0.58
C THR A 36 -6.91 -4.90 0.57
N GLY A 37 -6.11 -5.18 1.60
CA GLY A 37 -5.90 -4.31 2.74
C GLY A 37 -4.45 -4.32 3.19
N SER A 38 -3.75 -3.21 3.01
CA SER A 38 -2.35 -3.04 3.45
C SER A 38 -2.17 -3.42 4.92
N PRO A 39 -1.12 -4.18 5.31
CA PRO A 39 -0.83 -4.45 6.71
C PRO A 39 -0.54 -3.14 7.46
N GLU A 40 -0.91 -3.12 8.72
CA GLU A 40 -0.56 -2.02 9.63
C GLU A 40 0.95 -2.07 9.94
N LYS A 41 1.50 -0.97 10.45
CA LYS A 41 2.87 -0.91 10.93
C LYS A 41 3.05 -1.93 12.06
N LEU A 42 3.97 -2.87 11.88
CA LEU A 42 4.28 -3.94 12.81
C LEU A 42 5.75 -3.86 13.20
N ALA A 43 6.02 -4.09 14.48
CA ALA A 43 7.36 -4.29 15.01
C ALA A 43 7.35 -5.47 15.97
N SER A 44 8.44 -6.21 16.03
CA SER A 44 8.66 -7.30 16.98
C SER A 44 10.05 -7.21 17.57
N ALA A 45 10.17 -7.66 18.81
CA ALA A 45 11.47 -7.84 19.43
C ALA A 45 11.64 -9.29 19.83
N THR A 46 12.85 -9.78 19.72
CA THR A 46 13.21 -11.16 20.04
C THR A 46 14.46 -11.17 20.93
N MET A 47 14.56 -12.15 21.77
CA MET A 47 15.74 -12.39 22.60
C MET A 47 16.13 -13.86 22.49
N GLU A 48 17.28 -14.11 21.88
CA GLU A 48 17.83 -15.46 21.78
C GLU A 48 18.60 -15.84 23.04
N GLY A 49 18.65 -17.14 23.35
CA GLY A 49 19.42 -17.67 24.47
C GLY A 49 18.94 -17.24 25.85
N PHE A 50 17.73 -16.67 25.96
CA PHE A 50 17.17 -16.30 27.25
C PHE A 50 16.78 -17.55 28.04
N THR A 51 17.34 -17.68 29.24
CA THR A 51 17.04 -18.76 30.19
C THR A 51 16.34 -18.19 31.38
N VAL A 52 15.13 -18.70 31.67
CA VAL A 52 14.42 -18.36 32.91
C VAL A 52 15.14 -19.04 34.06
N THR A 53 15.66 -18.25 35.00
CA THR A 53 16.29 -18.77 36.25
C THR A 53 15.25 -18.94 37.34
N GLU A 54 15.58 -19.73 38.36
CA GLU A 54 14.68 -19.92 39.54
C GLU A 54 14.36 -18.60 40.24
N ASP A 55 15.31 -17.69 40.30
CA ASP A 55 15.15 -16.36 40.90
C ASP A 55 14.12 -15.50 40.13
N MET A 56 14.00 -15.70 38.80
CA MET A 56 13.02 -15.01 37.95
C MET A 56 11.61 -15.55 38.15
N LEU A 57 11.46 -16.81 38.55
CA LEU A 57 10.16 -17.44 38.80
C LEU A 57 9.50 -16.96 40.11
N GLY A 58 10.23 -16.21 40.91
CA GLY A 58 9.78 -15.78 42.22
C GLY A 58 9.74 -16.96 43.24
N ASN A 59 9.91 -16.68 44.48
CA ASN A 59 9.74 -17.68 45.54
C ASN A 59 8.24 -17.99 45.68
N TYR A 60 7.79 -19.08 45.11
CA TYR A 60 6.49 -19.68 45.42
C TYR A 60 6.59 -20.33 46.79
N SER A 61 6.48 -19.56 47.89
CA SER A 61 6.26 -20.15 49.18
C SER A 61 4.85 -20.75 49.22
N GLN A 62 4.76 -22.08 49.13
CA GLN A 62 3.53 -22.78 49.46
C GLN A 62 3.26 -22.56 50.96
N THR A 63 2.40 -21.60 51.26
CA THR A 63 1.79 -21.53 52.59
C THR A 63 0.84 -22.72 52.72
N THR A 64 1.08 -23.55 53.68
CA THR A 64 0.36 -24.79 54.04
C THR A 64 -1.12 -24.60 54.42
N SER A 65 -1.74 -23.51 54.04
CA SER A 65 -3.15 -23.20 54.37
C SER A 65 -3.94 -22.73 53.14
N GLY A 66 -3.89 -23.46 52.05
CA GLY A 66 -4.97 -23.49 51.04
C GLY A 66 -5.43 -22.18 50.40
N LYS A 67 -4.74 -21.05 50.61
CA LYS A 67 -4.97 -19.78 49.90
C LYS A 67 -3.68 -19.37 49.23
N SER A 68 -3.72 -19.42 47.90
CA SER A 68 -2.66 -18.90 47.03
C SER A 68 -2.57 -17.37 47.27
N ALA A 69 -1.69 -16.95 48.14
CA ALA A 69 -1.35 -15.54 48.32
C ALA A 69 -0.11 -15.26 47.47
N TYR A 70 -0.26 -14.56 46.42
CA TYR A 70 0.84 -13.92 45.68
C TYR A 70 1.37 -12.78 46.58
N SER A 71 2.34 -13.06 47.43
CA SER A 71 3.12 -12.01 48.06
C SER A 71 4.31 -11.70 47.16
N VAL A 72 4.17 -10.66 46.36
CA VAL A 72 5.33 -9.98 45.76
C VAL A 72 6.00 -9.24 46.90
N GLU A 73 6.96 -9.88 47.60
CA GLU A 73 7.86 -9.12 48.44
C GLU A 73 8.63 -8.17 47.51
N SER A 74 8.53 -6.89 47.82
CA SER A 74 9.22 -5.80 47.13
C SER A 74 10.69 -5.81 47.53
N GLY A 75 11.44 -6.74 46.92
CA GLY A 75 12.89 -6.70 46.89
C GLY A 75 13.31 -6.14 45.51
N ASP A 76 14.39 -5.42 45.48
CA ASP A 76 14.95 -4.68 44.37
C ASP A 76 15.45 -5.57 43.19
N ASP A 77 15.12 -6.86 43.15
CA ASP A 77 15.54 -7.87 42.19
C ASP A 77 14.46 -8.16 41.13
N ARG A 78 13.83 -7.12 40.60
CA ARG A 78 12.96 -7.29 39.43
C ARG A 78 13.82 -7.59 38.22
N CYS A 79 13.62 -8.78 37.61
CA CYS A 79 14.19 -9.07 36.29
C CYS A 79 13.60 -8.10 35.29
N THR A 80 14.43 -7.21 34.75
CA THR A 80 14.04 -6.28 33.72
C THR A 80 14.60 -6.77 32.39
N LEU A 81 13.72 -7.06 31.43
CA LEU A 81 14.09 -7.39 30.07
C LEU A 81 14.08 -6.13 29.20
N HIS A 82 15.19 -5.85 28.56
CA HIS A 82 15.31 -4.78 27.59
C HIS A 82 15.15 -5.37 26.19
N LEU A 83 14.03 -5.08 25.53
CA LEU A 83 13.74 -5.51 24.18
C LEU A 83 13.70 -4.30 23.27
N VAL A 84 14.43 -4.35 22.16
CA VAL A 84 14.43 -3.31 21.13
C VAL A 84 13.60 -3.82 19.96
N PRO A 85 12.41 -3.24 19.70
CA PRO A 85 11.58 -3.66 18.59
C PRO A 85 12.20 -3.27 17.24
N GLU A 86 12.19 -4.22 16.31
CA GLU A 86 12.55 -4.02 14.91
C GLU A 86 11.30 -3.98 14.05
N LYS A 87 11.28 -3.11 13.05
CA LYS A 87 10.18 -3.01 12.10
C LYS A 87 10.04 -4.31 11.32
N ARG A 88 8.80 -4.78 11.16
CA ARG A 88 8.43 -5.97 10.39
C ARG A 88 7.59 -5.63 9.16
N THR A 89 7.29 -4.36 8.96
CA THR A 89 6.65 -3.84 7.75
C THR A 89 7.47 -2.70 7.19
N SER A 90 7.55 -2.63 5.86
CA SER A 90 8.17 -1.54 5.12
C SER A 90 7.09 -0.69 4.45
N GLU A 91 7.31 0.61 4.41
CA GLU A 91 6.45 1.54 3.67
C GLU A 91 6.86 1.55 2.20
N VAL A 92 5.87 1.49 1.32
CA VAL A 92 6.02 1.60 -0.13
C VAL A 92 5.39 2.90 -0.60
N ILE A 93 6.11 3.65 -1.42
CA ILE A 93 5.62 4.82 -2.14
C ILE A 93 5.66 4.48 -3.62
N ALA A 94 4.48 4.33 -4.23
CA ALA A 94 4.34 4.13 -5.66
C ALA A 94 4.12 5.48 -6.34
N VAL A 95 4.93 5.78 -7.37
CA VAL A 95 4.83 6.99 -8.20
C VAL A 95 4.60 6.54 -9.63
N ILE A 96 3.39 6.72 -10.10
CA ILE A 96 2.97 6.27 -11.42
C ILE A 96 2.84 7.48 -12.34
N ARG A 97 3.68 7.50 -13.38
CA ARG A 97 3.61 8.53 -14.43
C ARG A 97 2.47 8.20 -15.39
N VAL A 98 1.59 9.18 -15.58
CA VAL A 98 0.36 9.01 -16.37
C VAL A 98 0.32 10.07 -17.47
N GLU A 99 0.20 9.62 -18.71
CA GLU A 99 -0.13 10.48 -19.85
C GLU A 99 -1.67 10.50 -20.01
N GLY A 100 -2.26 11.68 -20.04
CA GLY A 100 -3.72 11.85 -20.03
C GLY A 100 -4.31 11.83 -18.61
N LEU A 101 -3.56 12.26 -17.61
CA LEU A 101 -3.96 12.30 -16.19
C LEU A 101 -5.25 13.12 -15.98
N ASN A 102 -5.51 14.15 -16.78
CA ASN A 102 -6.73 14.96 -16.73
C ASN A 102 -8.02 14.15 -16.98
N ASN A 103 -7.91 12.96 -17.60
CA ASN A 103 -9.03 12.07 -17.86
C ASN A 103 -9.30 11.08 -16.71
N VAL A 104 -8.45 11.01 -15.69
CA VAL A 104 -8.56 10.07 -14.58
C VAL A 104 -9.40 10.68 -13.45
N ARG A 105 -10.46 9.98 -13.05
CA ARG A 105 -11.29 10.30 -11.90
C ARG A 105 -10.80 9.62 -10.62
N SER A 106 -10.47 8.34 -10.72
CA SER A 106 -9.87 7.53 -9.64
C SER A 106 -9.07 6.38 -10.26
N ALA A 107 -8.08 5.89 -9.53
CA ALA A 107 -7.28 4.78 -9.99
C ALA A 107 -6.88 3.86 -8.85
N ILE A 108 -6.78 2.58 -9.16
CA ILE A 108 -6.32 1.51 -8.28
C ILE A 108 -5.20 0.77 -9.01
N CYS A 109 -4.13 0.43 -8.30
CA CYS A 109 -3.08 -0.41 -8.83
C CYS A 109 -2.99 -1.72 -8.05
N ARG A 110 -2.47 -2.76 -8.72
CA ARG A 110 -2.05 -4.01 -8.13
C ARG A 110 -0.59 -4.29 -8.52
N LEU A 111 0.26 -4.43 -7.52
CA LEU A 111 1.69 -4.73 -7.68
C LEU A 111 1.94 -6.16 -7.24
N ASP A 112 2.58 -6.96 -8.08
CA ASP A 112 3.00 -8.33 -7.76
C ASP A 112 4.32 -8.38 -6.96
N GLY A 113 4.75 -9.59 -6.58
CA GLY A 113 6.02 -9.79 -5.89
C GLY A 113 6.01 -9.40 -4.42
N ILE A 114 4.86 -9.24 -3.82
CA ILE A 114 4.68 -8.90 -2.40
C ILE A 114 4.60 -10.17 -1.55
N SER A 115 5.25 -10.15 -0.39
CA SER A 115 5.16 -11.25 0.57
C SER A 115 3.86 -11.20 1.37
N GLU A 116 3.17 -12.33 1.42
CA GLU A 116 1.89 -12.46 2.17
C GLU A 116 2.10 -12.33 3.68
N SER A 117 3.29 -12.67 4.19
CA SER A 117 3.56 -12.78 5.63
C SER A 117 5.04 -12.60 5.97
N ILE A 118 5.34 -12.52 7.27
CA ILE A 118 6.69 -12.40 7.82
C ILE A 118 6.83 -13.23 9.11
N PHE A 119 7.95 -13.93 9.27
CA PHE A 119 8.31 -14.63 10.50
C PHE A 119 8.82 -13.63 11.53
N LEU A 120 8.17 -13.55 12.69
CA LEU A 120 8.45 -12.52 13.69
C LEU A 120 9.81 -12.70 14.38
N ALA A 121 10.23 -13.94 14.58
CA ALA A 121 11.52 -14.26 15.20
C ALA A 121 12.69 -13.81 14.35
N THR A 122 12.65 -14.12 13.06
CA THR A 122 13.77 -13.90 12.14
C THR A 122 13.65 -12.63 11.31
N GLY A 123 12.46 -12.04 11.21
CA GLY A 123 12.17 -10.94 10.28
C GLY A 123 12.19 -11.37 8.81
N LYS A 124 12.23 -12.68 8.52
CA LYS A 124 12.26 -13.20 7.17
C LYS A 124 10.85 -13.19 6.58
N ALA A 125 10.69 -12.55 5.43
CA ALA A 125 9.45 -12.57 4.68
C ALA A 125 9.14 -13.97 4.13
N SER A 126 7.86 -14.30 4.00
CA SER A 126 7.40 -15.55 3.40
C SER A 126 7.86 -15.67 1.95
N GLY A 127 8.18 -16.89 1.51
CA GLY A 127 8.48 -17.17 0.11
C GLY A 127 7.25 -17.18 -0.81
N GLN A 128 6.02 -17.04 -0.26
CA GLN A 128 4.82 -16.94 -1.08
C GLN A 128 4.63 -15.51 -1.57
N SER A 129 4.57 -15.38 -2.90
CA SER A 129 4.34 -14.11 -3.58
C SER A 129 2.87 -13.93 -3.88
N VAL A 130 2.36 -12.73 -3.61
CA VAL A 130 0.99 -12.29 -3.89
C VAL A 130 1.04 -10.91 -4.52
N ALA A 131 -0.08 -10.42 -5.04
CA ALA A 131 -0.21 -9.03 -5.43
C ALA A 131 -0.73 -8.18 -4.25
N GLN A 132 -0.40 -6.89 -4.25
CA GLN A 132 -0.95 -5.91 -3.32
C GLN A 132 -1.76 -4.87 -4.09
N GLU A 133 -3.03 -4.75 -3.76
CA GLU A 133 -3.92 -3.70 -4.28
C GLU A 133 -3.78 -2.43 -3.44
N PHE A 134 -3.70 -1.28 -4.09
CA PHE A 134 -3.62 0.02 -3.43
C PHE A 134 -4.23 1.12 -4.30
N PRO A 135 -4.90 2.12 -3.69
CA PRO A 135 -5.43 3.27 -4.41
C PRO A 135 -4.31 4.22 -4.79
N LEU A 136 -4.47 4.87 -5.94
CA LEU A 136 -3.67 6.01 -6.36
C LEU A 136 -4.43 7.31 -6.06
N SER A 137 -3.70 8.30 -5.58
CA SER A 137 -4.21 9.61 -5.20
C SER A 137 -3.17 10.70 -5.49
N HIS A 138 -3.43 11.92 -5.05
CA HIS A 138 -2.49 13.04 -5.14
C HIS A 138 -1.99 13.28 -6.57
N PRO A 139 -2.89 13.65 -7.51
CA PRO A 139 -2.48 13.99 -8.86
C PRO A 139 -1.60 15.24 -8.85
N VAL A 140 -0.40 15.12 -9.44
CA VAL A 140 0.52 16.23 -9.65
C VAL A 140 0.78 16.36 -11.13
N PHE A 141 0.29 17.45 -11.73
CA PHE A 141 0.51 17.73 -13.13
C PHE A 141 1.91 18.24 -13.39
N ASP A 142 2.46 17.93 -14.54
CA ASP A 142 3.77 18.42 -14.96
C ASP A 142 3.73 19.92 -15.19
N GLU A 143 4.84 20.59 -14.94
CA GLU A 143 4.99 22.00 -15.24
C GLU A 143 4.81 22.25 -16.76
N GLY A 144 3.84 23.10 -17.09
CA GLY A 144 3.51 23.43 -18.49
C GLY A 144 2.68 22.38 -19.24
N SER A 145 2.23 21.29 -18.58
CA SER A 145 1.34 20.30 -19.18
C SER A 145 0.09 20.09 -18.33
N PRO A 146 -1.11 20.47 -18.80
CA PRO A 146 -2.35 20.21 -18.09
C PRO A 146 -2.86 18.77 -18.27
N PHE A 147 -2.14 17.94 -19.02
CA PHE A 147 -2.61 16.61 -19.44
C PHE A 147 -1.81 15.47 -18.80
N ASN A 148 -0.54 15.70 -18.49
CA ASN A 148 0.36 14.66 -18.02
C ASN A 148 0.81 14.95 -16.60
N GLY A 149 1.20 13.91 -15.87
CA GLY A 149 1.66 14.07 -14.52
C GLY A 149 1.88 12.73 -13.80
N THR A 150 1.77 12.74 -12.50
CA THR A 150 1.95 11.56 -11.65
C THR A 150 0.78 11.38 -10.70
N LEU A 151 0.50 10.11 -10.40
CA LEU A 151 -0.33 9.66 -9.29
C LEU A 151 0.54 8.95 -8.27
N THR A 152 0.23 9.10 -6.99
CA THR A 152 1.00 8.47 -5.90
C THR A 152 0.11 7.59 -5.05
N GLY A 153 0.61 6.41 -4.69
CA GLY A 153 0.00 5.51 -3.72
C GLY A 153 0.98 5.20 -2.59
N THR A 154 0.48 5.07 -1.36
CA THR A 154 1.30 4.70 -0.21
C THR A 154 0.65 3.53 0.53
N PHE A 155 1.43 2.50 0.83
CA PHE A 155 0.96 1.31 1.53
C PHE A 155 2.11 0.63 2.27
N ASN A 156 1.82 -0.30 3.17
CA ASN A 156 2.84 -1.10 3.84
C ASN A 156 2.84 -2.53 3.29
N VAL A 157 4.02 -3.18 3.38
CA VAL A 157 4.22 -4.58 3.00
C VAL A 157 5.04 -5.31 4.06
N PHE A 158 4.93 -6.64 4.13
CA PHE A 158 5.83 -7.48 4.92
C PHE A 158 7.18 -7.68 4.23
N GLY A 159 7.20 -7.56 2.92
CA GLY A 159 8.40 -7.66 2.09
C GLY A 159 8.04 -7.61 0.62
N ILE A 160 9.04 -7.32 -0.19
CA ILE A 160 8.98 -7.36 -1.65
C ILE A 160 10.21 -8.10 -2.17
N ASP A 161 10.06 -8.88 -3.22
CA ASP A 161 11.16 -9.64 -3.81
C ASP A 161 11.90 -8.79 -4.85
N PHE A 162 13.05 -8.24 -4.48
CA PHE A 162 13.90 -7.44 -5.38
C PHE A 162 14.65 -8.26 -6.43
N THR A 163 14.54 -9.59 -6.40
CA THR A 163 15.30 -10.47 -7.32
C THR A 163 14.54 -10.79 -8.61
N GLN A 164 13.25 -10.44 -8.66
CA GLN A 164 12.38 -10.67 -9.81
C GLN A 164 11.93 -9.36 -10.47
N SER A 165 11.48 -9.46 -11.72
CA SER A 165 10.74 -8.37 -12.36
C SER A 165 9.34 -8.29 -11.79
N HIS A 166 8.84 -7.08 -11.65
CA HIS A 166 7.50 -6.81 -11.13
C HIS A 166 6.57 -6.39 -12.25
N ARG A 167 5.29 -6.75 -12.11
CA ARG A 167 4.20 -6.26 -12.94
C ARG A 167 3.27 -5.38 -12.11
N LEU A 168 2.84 -4.29 -12.72
CA LEU A 168 1.82 -3.40 -12.19
C LEU A 168 0.58 -3.46 -13.08
N HIS A 169 -0.55 -3.82 -12.51
CA HIS A 169 -1.86 -3.68 -13.14
C HIS A 169 -2.50 -2.38 -12.68
N LEU A 170 -2.95 -1.56 -13.62
CA LEU A 170 -3.68 -0.31 -13.37
C LEU A 170 -5.13 -0.46 -13.82
N GLU A 171 -6.05 -0.06 -12.96
CA GLU A 171 -7.46 0.15 -13.27
C GLU A 171 -7.81 1.60 -12.96
N ALA A 172 -8.20 2.38 -13.97
CA ALA A 172 -8.56 3.78 -13.83
C ALA A 172 -9.99 4.05 -14.31
N GLN A 173 -10.83 4.53 -13.41
CA GLN A 173 -12.13 5.10 -13.75
C GLN A 173 -11.92 6.47 -14.37
N LEU A 174 -12.46 6.70 -15.56
CA LEU A 174 -12.34 7.98 -16.25
C LEU A 174 -13.39 9.00 -15.82
N VAL A 175 -13.16 10.27 -16.19
CA VAL A 175 -14.00 11.42 -15.78
C VAL A 175 -15.41 11.39 -16.38
N ASP A 176 -15.65 10.56 -17.41
CA ASP A 176 -17.00 10.33 -17.95
C ASP A 176 -17.88 9.45 -17.06
N GLY A 177 -17.31 8.88 -15.97
CA GLY A 177 -17.99 8.01 -15.01
C GLY A 177 -18.42 6.65 -15.55
N LYS A 178 -18.05 6.31 -16.78
CA LYS A 178 -18.48 5.09 -17.50
C LYS A 178 -17.30 4.25 -17.96
N THR A 179 -16.27 4.90 -18.52
CA THR A 179 -15.11 4.22 -19.09
C THR A 179 -14.16 3.82 -17.98
N VAL A 180 -13.74 2.57 -18.00
CA VAL A 180 -12.63 2.04 -17.21
C VAL A 180 -11.47 1.79 -18.17
N PHE A 181 -10.32 2.34 -17.85
CA PHE A 181 -9.06 2.08 -18.54
C PHE A 181 -8.27 1.07 -17.73
N GLU A 182 -7.81 0.00 -18.35
CA GLU A 182 -6.99 -1.03 -17.73
C GLU A 182 -5.69 -1.18 -18.49
N GLY A 183 -4.60 -1.46 -17.78
CA GLY A 183 -3.29 -1.69 -18.37
C GLY A 183 -2.37 -2.50 -17.48
N ASP A 184 -1.57 -3.35 -18.12
CA ASP A 184 -0.51 -4.13 -17.48
C ASP A 184 0.85 -3.60 -17.89
N TYR A 185 1.72 -3.35 -16.91
CA TYR A 185 3.02 -2.71 -17.10
C TYR A 185 4.13 -3.57 -16.49
N ASP A 186 5.10 -3.96 -17.32
CA ASP A 186 6.30 -4.70 -16.92
C ASP A 186 7.52 -3.76 -16.73
N ASN A 187 7.36 -2.46 -16.99
CA ASN A 187 8.40 -1.44 -16.83
C ASN A 187 8.52 -0.91 -15.39
N VAL A 188 8.18 -1.74 -14.43
CA VAL A 188 8.16 -1.39 -13.01
C VAL A 188 9.57 -1.39 -12.43
N ARG A 189 9.96 -0.27 -11.85
CA ARG A 189 11.22 -0.13 -11.13
C ARG A 189 10.97 -0.09 -9.64
N VAL A 190 11.58 -1.02 -8.91
CA VAL A 190 11.50 -1.09 -7.45
C VAL A 190 12.87 -0.79 -6.86
N THR A 191 12.94 0.17 -5.94
CA THR A 191 14.19 0.60 -5.29
C THR A 191 13.98 0.86 -3.81
N GLU A 192 15.01 0.61 -3.00
CA GLU A 192 15.05 1.00 -1.60
C GLU A 192 15.80 2.32 -1.42
N LYS A 193 15.29 3.17 -0.54
CA LYS A 193 16.00 4.37 -0.09
C LYS A 193 15.99 4.43 1.43
N ASP A 194 17.18 4.56 2.02
CA ASP A 194 17.34 4.88 3.43
C ASP A 194 17.25 6.42 3.59
N ASN A 195 16.44 6.88 4.52
CA ASN A 195 16.32 8.32 4.84
C ASN A 195 17.48 8.84 5.70
N GLY A 196 18.49 8.02 6.00
CA GLY A 196 19.63 8.38 6.85
C GLY A 196 19.39 8.19 8.36
N GLU A 197 18.17 7.79 8.75
CA GLU A 197 17.79 7.49 10.14
C GLU A 197 17.50 5.99 10.35
N GLY A 198 17.91 5.15 9.38
CA GLY A 198 17.64 3.70 9.39
C GLY A 198 16.18 3.36 9.06
N VAL A 199 15.44 4.29 8.44
CA VAL A 199 14.11 4.02 7.92
C VAL A 199 14.21 3.77 6.42
N ILE A 200 14.00 2.51 6.04
CA ILE A 200 13.96 2.11 4.64
C ILE A 200 12.56 2.35 4.10
N THR A 201 12.48 3.06 2.99
CA THR A 201 11.26 3.27 2.20
C THR A 201 11.46 2.66 0.82
N ILE A 202 10.50 1.89 0.36
CA ILE A 202 10.51 1.26 -0.96
C ILE A 202 9.80 2.19 -1.94
N TYR A 203 10.46 2.47 -3.07
CA TYR A 203 9.88 3.25 -4.16
C TYR A 203 9.55 2.35 -5.33
N VAL A 204 8.33 2.50 -5.83
CA VAL A 204 7.81 1.82 -7.02
C VAL A 204 7.52 2.87 -8.07
N GLU A 205 8.19 2.79 -9.21
CA GLU A 205 8.04 3.73 -10.32
C GLU A 205 7.60 2.98 -11.58
N ALA A 206 6.57 3.47 -12.25
CA ALA A 206 6.09 2.95 -13.53
C ALA A 206 5.55 4.09 -14.40
N THR A 207 5.43 3.82 -15.70
CA THR A 207 4.83 4.75 -16.67
C THR A 207 3.72 4.02 -17.42
N THR A 208 2.55 4.63 -17.51
CA THR A 208 1.39 4.07 -18.20
C THR A 208 1.41 4.40 -19.69
N ASP A 209 0.60 3.68 -20.47
CA ASP A 209 0.21 4.13 -21.79
C ASP A 209 -0.66 5.38 -21.69
N LYS A 210 -0.87 6.04 -22.83
CA LYS A 210 -1.73 7.21 -22.89
C LYS A 210 -3.18 6.82 -22.58
N ILE A 211 -3.75 7.45 -21.56
CA ILE A 211 -5.16 7.32 -21.21
C ILE A 211 -6.00 8.06 -22.26
N PRO A 212 -7.06 7.45 -22.80
CA PRO A 212 -7.88 8.04 -23.84
C PRO A 212 -8.62 9.28 -23.34
N ASP A 213 -8.79 10.25 -24.24
CA ASP A 213 -9.56 11.45 -23.98
C ASP A 213 -11.05 11.11 -23.96
N VAL A 214 -11.73 11.52 -22.88
CA VAL A 214 -13.17 11.34 -22.68
C VAL A 214 -13.84 12.65 -22.27
N LYS A 215 -15.14 12.79 -22.57
CA LYS A 215 -15.91 13.94 -22.10
C LYS A 215 -16.33 13.72 -20.65
N PRO A 216 -16.10 14.68 -19.73
CA PRO A 216 -16.54 14.58 -18.35
C PRO A 216 -18.05 14.34 -18.21
N GLU A 217 -18.44 13.53 -17.22
CA GLU A 217 -19.85 13.36 -16.87
C GLU A 217 -20.41 14.68 -16.33
N GLY A 218 -21.51 15.15 -16.92
CA GLY A 218 -22.17 16.38 -16.49
C GLY A 218 -21.75 17.66 -17.24
N GLY A 219 -21.01 17.54 -18.33
CA GLY A 219 -20.61 18.64 -19.21
C GLY A 219 -21.75 19.26 -20.03
N SER A 220 -22.96 19.36 -19.48
CA SER A 220 -24.02 20.16 -20.05
C SER A 220 -24.47 21.16 -19.01
N ASN A 221 -24.04 22.38 -19.10
CA ASN A 221 -24.56 23.61 -18.50
C ASN A 221 -23.57 24.46 -17.67
N SER A 222 -22.29 24.22 -17.64
CA SER A 222 -21.33 25.26 -17.29
C SER A 222 -20.83 25.94 -18.57
N GLY A 223 -21.64 26.81 -19.13
CA GLY A 223 -21.40 28.02 -19.92
C GLY A 223 -20.23 28.10 -20.92
N PHE A 224 -19.63 27.00 -21.38
CA PHE A 224 -18.59 26.99 -22.40
C PHE A 224 -18.73 25.89 -23.46
N ASP A 225 -19.87 25.19 -23.53
CA ASP A 225 -20.28 24.52 -24.75
C ASP A 225 -20.94 25.60 -25.65
N VAL A 226 -20.11 26.44 -26.23
CA VAL A 226 -20.51 27.26 -27.33
C VAL A 226 -20.55 26.32 -28.53
N ASP A 227 -21.71 25.76 -28.79
CA ASP A 227 -22.05 25.14 -30.05
C ASP A 227 -21.99 26.26 -31.11
N VAL A 228 -20.88 26.34 -31.84
CA VAL A 228 -20.67 27.33 -32.86
C VAL A 228 -21.34 26.89 -34.17
N ASP A 229 -22.35 26.05 -34.10
CA ASP A 229 -23.27 25.76 -35.20
C ASP A 229 -24.33 26.87 -35.30
N GLY A 230 -23.90 28.05 -35.70
CA GLY A 230 -24.85 29.14 -35.85
C GLY A 230 -24.26 30.52 -36.05
N TRP A 231 -23.11 30.61 -36.63
CA TRP A 231 -22.78 31.86 -37.32
C TRP A 231 -23.65 31.90 -38.58
N GLY A 232 -24.88 32.40 -38.36
CA GLY A 232 -25.80 32.70 -39.44
C GLY A 232 -25.17 33.72 -40.41
N ASP A 233 -25.64 33.67 -41.63
CA ASP A 233 -25.22 34.48 -42.75
C ASP A 233 -24.88 35.93 -42.38
N GLU A 234 -23.76 36.41 -42.88
CA GLU A 234 -23.29 37.77 -42.76
C GLU A 234 -24.42 38.75 -43.15
N VAL A 235 -25.01 39.45 -42.17
CA VAL A 235 -25.98 40.50 -42.45
C VAL A 235 -25.20 41.78 -42.67
N ASP A 236 -25.02 42.07 -43.95
CA ASP A 236 -24.52 43.37 -44.41
C ASP A 236 -25.52 44.49 -44.05
N THR A 237 -25.24 45.22 -42.99
CA THR A 237 -26.03 46.38 -42.60
C THR A 237 -25.31 47.62 -43.05
N ASP A 238 -25.69 48.13 -44.23
CA ASP A 238 -25.29 49.48 -44.66
C ASP A 238 -25.81 50.52 -43.65
N ILE A 239 -24.92 51.12 -42.89
CA ILE A 239 -25.21 52.28 -42.05
C ILE A 239 -24.98 53.52 -42.89
N PRO A 240 -25.99 54.30 -43.29
CA PRO A 240 -25.76 55.56 -43.97
C PRO A 240 -25.16 56.57 -42.98
N ILE A 241 -24.03 57.14 -43.37
CA ILE A 241 -23.37 58.22 -42.64
C ILE A 241 -24.00 59.53 -43.20
N GLU A 242 -24.75 60.26 -42.36
CA GLU A 242 -25.08 61.65 -42.59
C GLU A 242 -23.97 62.59 -42.10
#